data_c4f26ae510cdec5237cda5abf77b7d0e
#
_entry.id   c4f26ae510cdec5237cda5abf77b7d0e
#
_cell.length_a   1.000
_cell.length_b   1.000
_cell.length_c   1.000
_cell.angle_alpha   90.00
_cell.angle_beta   90.00
_cell.angle_gamma   90.00
#
_symmetry.space_group_name_H-M   'P 1'
#
loop_
_entity.id
_entity.type
_entity.pdbx_description
1 polymer ?
#
loop_
_entity_poly.entity_id
_entity_poly.type
_entity_poly.pdbx_seq_one_letter_code
_entity_poly.pdbx_strand_id
1 'polypeptide(L)'
;RWAIAEMVLGSNPAIHIYASGYAFAQVAYVLGTEQQKKIAKFMVDKHWGATMQLTEPDAGSDVGAGRSKAVQQPDGTWHITGTKRFITSGDADLYDNIVHFTLARREGGGPGTKGLSLFLIPKFMFDLETGELGKRNGVYVTNVEHKMGLNVSSTCEINLGEKEPAVGYLLGDVHEGIAQMFKVIEFARMMVGTKAIATLSAGY
;
A
#
# COMPACT_ATOMS: atom_id res chain seq x y z
N ARG A 1 9.57 4.16 21.90
CA ARG A 1 9.24 3.94 20.48
C ARG A 1 9.52 5.18 19.63
N TRP A 2 8.91 6.35 19.94
CA TRP A 2 9.08 7.59 19.16
C TRP A 2 10.50 8.16 19.23
N ALA A 3 11.19 8.11 20.37
CA ALA A 3 12.57 8.56 20.47
C ALA A 3 13.53 7.79 19.53
N ILE A 4 13.33 6.48 19.38
CA ILE A 4 14.12 5.68 18.44
C ILE A 4 13.74 6.06 16.98
N ALA A 5 12.46 6.25 16.70
CA ALA A 5 11.99 6.69 15.38
C ALA A 5 12.57 8.05 15.00
N GLU A 6 12.65 9.00 15.93
CA GLU A 6 13.27 10.32 15.73
C GLU A 6 14.74 10.19 15.32
N MET A 7 15.51 9.37 16.01
CA MET A 7 16.94 9.14 15.68
C MET A 7 17.11 8.55 14.28
N VAL A 8 16.30 7.54 13.93
CA VAL A 8 16.37 6.89 12.61
C VAL A 8 15.92 7.84 11.50
N LEU A 9 14.81 8.55 11.70
CA LEU A 9 14.27 9.51 10.73
C LEU A 9 15.18 10.72 10.53
N GLY A 10 15.88 11.16 11.56
CA GLY A 10 16.85 12.24 11.48
C GLY A 10 18.10 11.84 10.72
N SER A 11 18.54 10.59 10.86
CA SER A 11 19.74 10.09 10.18
C SER A 11 19.48 9.56 8.77
N ASN A 12 18.43 8.77 8.57
CA ASN A 12 18.08 8.21 7.26
C ASN A 12 16.57 7.92 7.13
N PRO A 13 15.79 8.89 6.65
CA PRO A 13 14.35 8.73 6.50
C PRO A 13 13.95 7.63 5.51
N ALA A 14 14.78 7.29 4.53
CA ALA A 14 14.47 6.24 3.56
C ALA A 14 14.37 4.86 4.22
N ILE A 15 15.30 4.53 5.13
CA ILE A 15 15.26 3.26 5.88
C ILE A 15 13.95 3.14 6.65
N HIS A 16 13.50 4.22 7.28
CA HIS A 16 12.26 4.19 8.05
C HIS A 16 11.04 4.00 7.17
N ILE A 17 11.01 4.58 5.97
CA ILE A 17 9.94 4.39 4.99
C ILE A 17 9.83 2.91 4.60
N TYR A 18 10.95 2.26 4.31
CA TYR A 18 10.98 0.83 4.00
C TYR A 18 10.54 -0.04 5.19
N ALA A 19 10.82 0.36 6.43
CA ALA A 19 10.38 -0.36 7.63
C ALA A 19 8.88 -0.22 7.96
N SER A 20 8.08 0.48 7.15
CA SER A 20 6.67 0.79 7.44
C SER A 20 5.71 -0.41 7.35
N GLY A 21 6.14 -1.54 6.82
CA GLY A 21 5.31 -2.75 6.63
C GLY A 21 4.53 -3.18 7.88
N TYR A 22 5.11 -3.05 9.05
CA TYR A 22 4.44 -3.37 10.33
C TYR A 22 3.20 -2.53 10.63
N ALA A 23 3.21 -1.25 10.25
CA ALA A 23 2.07 -0.37 10.44
C ALA A 23 0.89 -0.78 9.55
N PHE A 24 1.19 -1.15 8.31
CA PHE A 24 0.20 -1.68 7.37
C PHE A 24 -0.35 -3.03 7.85
N ALA A 25 0.52 -3.92 8.33
CA ALA A 25 0.10 -5.20 8.90
C ALA A 25 -0.87 -5.01 10.08
N GLN A 26 -0.64 -4.02 10.94
CA GLN A 26 -1.56 -3.69 12.04
C GLN A 26 -2.94 -3.28 11.50
N VAL A 27 -3.02 -2.47 10.46
CA VAL A 27 -4.29 -2.07 9.84
C VAL A 27 -5.00 -3.27 9.21
N ALA A 28 -4.28 -4.12 8.48
CA ALA A 28 -4.83 -5.37 7.93
C ALA A 28 -5.34 -6.31 9.02
N TYR A 29 -4.66 -6.38 10.16
CA TYR A 29 -5.10 -7.21 11.30
C TYR A 29 -6.36 -6.69 11.96
N VAL A 30 -6.47 -5.36 12.14
CA VAL A 30 -7.62 -4.73 12.85
C VAL A 30 -8.88 -4.72 11.98
N LEU A 31 -8.73 -4.47 10.68
CA LEU A 31 -9.87 -4.35 9.76
C LEU A 31 -10.23 -5.66 9.05
N GLY A 32 -9.31 -6.60 9.06
CA GLY A 32 -9.40 -7.80 8.22
C GLY A 32 -10.22 -8.94 8.83
N THR A 33 -10.68 -9.82 7.95
CA THR A 33 -11.22 -11.14 8.28
C THR A 33 -10.12 -12.04 8.87
N GLU A 34 -10.49 -13.21 9.41
CA GLU A 34 -9.50 -14.18 9.92
C GLU A 34 -8.45 -14.57 8.88
N GLN A 35 -8.84 -14.67 7.60
CA GLN A 35 -7.90 -14.92 6.50
C GLN A 35 -6.91 -13.77 6.32
N GLN A 36 -7.38 -12.53 6.37
CA GLN A 36 -6.54 -11.33 6.22
C GLN A 36 -5.66 -11.08 7.44
N LYS A 37 -6.06 -11.53 8.63
CA LYS A 37 -5.20 -11.56 9.81
C LYS A 37 -4.00 -12.50 9.64
N LYS A 38 -4.16 -13.62 8.89
CA LYS A 38 -3.01 -14.46 8.50
C LYS A 38 -2.07 -13.70 7.56
N ILE A 39 -2.60 -12.96 6.58
CA ILE A 39 -1.79 -12.09 5.71
C ILE A 39 -0.99 -11.09 6.55
N ALA A 40 -1.65 -10.40 7.48
CA ALA A 40 -0.99 -9.46 8.39
C ALA A 40 0.13 -10.13 9.21
N LYS A 41 -0.10 -11.35 9.67
CA LYS A 41 0.92 -12.13 10.38
C LYS A 41 2.12 -12.45 9.48
N PHE A 42 1.90 -12.89 8.23
CA PHE A 42 2.98 -13.13 7.28
C PHE A 42 3.76 -11.85 6.98
N MET A 43 3.09 -10.69 6.85
CA MET A 43 3.76 -9.40 6.68
C MET A 43 4.74 -9.11 7.82
N VAL A 44 4.40 -9.50 9.06
CA VAL A 44 5.27 -9.32 10.23
C VAL A 44 6.37 -10.37 10.27
N ASP A 45 6.01 -11.66 10.23
CA ASP A 45 6.91 -12.77 10.45
C ASP A 45 7.96 -12.93 9.32
N LYS A 46 7.57 -12.58 8.09
CA LYS A 46 8.41 -12.65 6.89
C LYS A 46 8.96 -11.29 6.44
N HIS A 47 8.73 -10.23 7.21
CA HIS A 47 9.19 -8.87 6.92
C HIS A 47 8.77 -8.36 5.53
N TRP A 48 7.56 -8.67 5.07
CA TRP A 48 7.07 -8.20 3.78
C TRP A 48 6.87 -6.69 3.79
N GLY A 49 7.18 -6.07 2.65
CA GLY A 49 6.94 -4.65 2.42
C GLY A 49 5.45 -4.34 2.27
N ALA A 50 5.13 -3.06 2.35
CA ALA A 50 3.78 -2.59 2.06
C ALA A 50 3.81 -1.21 1.40
N THR A 51 2.77 -0.93 0.60
CA THR A 51 2.57 0.38 -0.03
C THR A 51 1.15 0.87 0.13
N MET A 52 0.97 2.16 0.03
CA MET A 52 -0.31 2.86 0.02
C MET A 52 -0.57 3.40 -1.39
N GLN A 53 -1.64 2.94 -2.05
CA GLN A 53 -1.93 3.25 -3.44
C GLN A 53 -3.27 3.98 -3.58
N LEU A 54 -3.23 5.32 -3.54
CA LEU A 54 -4.39 6.19 -3.70
C LEU A 54 -4.37 6.87 -5.06
N THR A 55 -3.31 7.67 -5.27
CA THR A 55 -3.16 8.61 -6.39
C THR A 55 -3.13 7.90 -7.74
N GLU A 56 -3.82 8.48 -8.70
CA GLU A 56 -3.83 8.10 -10.11
C GLU A 56 -3.37 9.27 -10.98
N PRO A 57 -2.99 9.06 -12.25
CA PRO A 57 -2.52 10.15 -13.12
C PRO A 57 -3.47 11.36 -13.17
N ASP A 58 -4.79 11.11 -13.20
CA ASP A 58 -5.83 12.14 -13.28
C ASP A 58 -6.56 12.40 -11.96
N ALA A 59 -6.13 11.77 -10.85
CA ALA A 59 -6.83 11.81 -9.57
C ALA A 59 -5.82 11.88 -8.40
N GLY A 60 -5.29 13.08 -8.16
CA GLY A 60 -4.38 13.37 -7.05
C GLY A 60 -5.13 13.94 -5.85
N SER A 61 -5.40 15.26 -5.85
CA SER A 61 -6.12 15.93 -4.76
C SER A 61 -7.57 15.47 -4.66
N ASP A 62 -8.25 15.25 -5.79
CA ASP A 62 -9.56 14.60 -5.85
C ASP A 62 -9.40 13.09 -6.05
N VAL A 63 -9.16 12.38 -4.96
CA VAL A 63 -9.05 10.91 -4.97
C VAL A 63 -10.36 10.25 -5.43
N GLY A 64 -11.49 10.91 -5.22
CA GLY A 64 -12.81 10.45 -5.66
C GLY A 64 -12.97 10.34 -7.18
N ALA A 65 -12.14 11.04 -7.96
CA ALA A 65 -12.10 10.95 -9.42
C ALA A 65 -11.32 9.72 -9.93
N GLY A 66 -10.75 8.90 -9.04
CA GLY A 66 -9.98 7.70 -9.40
C GLY A 66 -10.76 6.72 -10.27
N ARG A 67 -10.08 6.19 -11.29
CA ARG A 67 -10.64 5.33 -12.34
C ARG A 67 -10.29 3.85 -12.19
N SER A 68 -9.40 3.49 -11.27
CA SER A 68 -9.09 2.08 -10.98
C SER A 68 -10.35 1.32 -10.63
N LYS A 69 -10.54 0.15 -11.24
CA LYS A 69 -11.74 -0.67 -11.10
C LYS A 69 -11.41 -1.97 -10.37
N ALA A 70 -12.39 -2.50 -9.66
CA ALA A 70 -12.32 -3.80 -9.01
C ALA A 70 -13.56 -4.62 -9.39
N VAL A 71 -13.34 -5.81 -9.94
CA VAL A 71 -14.38 -6.76 -10.37
C VAL A 71 -14.28 -8.01 -9.52
N GLN A 72 -15.36 -8.33 -8.81
CA GLN A 72 -15.41 -9.53 -7.96
C GLN A 72 -15.41 -10.80 -8.80
N GLN A 73 -14.63 -11.78 -8.37
CA GLN A 73 -14.55 -13.08 -9.02
C GLN A 73 -15.40 -14.12 -8.27
N PRO A 74 -15.78 -15.23 -8.93
CA PRO A 74 -16.57 -16.29 -8.30
C PRO A 74 -15.93 -16.95 -7.08
N ASP A 75 -14.60 -16.91 -6.97
CA ASP A 75 -13.82 -17.46 -5.85
C ASP A 75 -13.71 -16.48 -4.65
N GLY A 76 -14.38 -15.32 -4.74
CA GLY A 76 -14.36 -14.29 -3.70
C GLY A 76 -13.17 -13.33 -3.78
N THR A 77 -12.21 -13.54 -4.67
CA THR A 77 -11.13 -12.59 -4.95
C THR A 77 -11.63 -11.44 -5.83
N TRP A 78 -10.76 -10.48 -6.08
CA TRP A 78 -11.06 -9.34 -6.93
C TRP A 78 -9.98 -9.15 -7.97
N HIS A 79 -10.36 -8.88 -9.22
CA HIS A 79 -9.46 -8.43 -10.26
C HIS A 79 -9.47 -6.90 -10.30
N ILE A 80 -8.29 -6.32 -10.09
CA ILE A 80 -8.13 -4.87 -10.06
C ILE A 80 -7.42 -4.42 -11.35
N THR A 81 -7.93 -3.35 -11.97
CA THR A 81 -7.32 -2.74 -13.15
C THR A 81 -7.18 -1.23 -12.96
N GLY A 82 -6.07 -0.68 -13.41
CA GLY A 82 -5.80 0.77 -13.36
C GLY A 82 -4.32 1.10 -13.21
N THR A 83 -4.04 2.40 -13.12
CA THR A 83 -2.67 2.90 -12.93
C THR A 83 -2.60 3.76 -11.68
N LYS A 84 -1.66 3.46 -10.80
CA LYS A 84 -1.37 4.23 -9.59
C LYS A 84 -0.05 4.98 -9.76
N ARG A 85 -0.01 6.22 -9.30
CA ARG A 85 1.14 7.10 -9.48
C ARG A 85 1.66 7.66 -8.16
N PHE A 86 2.94 7.99 -8.13
CA PHE A 86 3.65 8.51 -6.95
C PHE A 86 3.64 7.54 -5.76
N ILE A 87 3.74 6.25 -6.05
CA ILE A 87 3.68 5.21 -5.01
C ILE A 87 5.06 5.03 -4.38
N THR A 88 5.16 5.43 -3.13
CA THR A 88 6.36 5.28 -2.30
C THR A 88 6.69 3.80 -2.10
N SER A 89 7.94 3.43 -2.35
CA SER A 89 8.44 2.05 -2.24
C SER A 89 7.63 1.04 -3.07
N GLY A 90 7.17 1.47 -4.26
CA GLY A 90 6.24 0.72 -5.08
C GLY A 90 6.74 -0.64 -5.52
N ASP A 91 8.03 -0.80 -5.71
CA ASP A 91 8.72 -2.08 -5.84
C ASP A 91 10.14 -1.96 -5.28
N ALA A 92 10.65 -3.02 -4.69
CA ALA A 92 11.99 -3.15 -4.17
C ALA A 92 12.35 -4.64 -4.05
N ASP A 93 13.65 -4.93 -4.08
CA ASP A 93 14.23 -6.26 -3.84
C ASP A 93 14.68 -6.47 -2.38
N LEU A 94 14.27 -5.55 -1.50
CA LEU A 94 14.52 -5.61 -0.05
C LEU A 94 13.61 -6.60 0.68
N TYR A 95 12.56 -7.06 0.00
CA TYR A 95 11.53 -7.94 0.56
C TYR A 95 11.22 -9.08 -0.40
N ASP A 96 10.92 -10.23 0.13
CA ASP A 96 10.44 -11.36 -0.67
C ASP A 96 9.06 -11.07 -1.29
N ASN A 97 8.22 -10.29 -0.60
CA ASN A 97 6.91 -9.87 -1.09
C ASN A 97 6.55 -8.45 -0.64
N ILE A 98 5.60 -7.83 -1.33
CA ILE A 98 5.02 -6.53 -0.99
C ILE A 98 3.50 -6.67 -1.05
N VAL A 99 2.80 -6.16 -0.03
CA VAL A 99 1.34 -6.07 -0.04
C VAL A 99 0.92 -4.63 -0.31
N HIS A 100 0.25 -4.41 -1.42
CA HIS A 100 -0.24 -3.10 -1.84
C HIS A 100 -1.64 -2.85 -1.29
N PHE A 101 -1.80 -1.80 -0.49
CA PHE A 101 -3.08 -1.31 0.01
C PHE A 101 -3.64 -0.34 -1.02
N THR A 102 -4.56 -0.80 -1.84
CA THR A 102 -4.98 -0.12 -3.06
C THR A 102 -6.45 0.30 -3.00
N LEU A 103 -6.71 1.59 -3.23
CA LEU A 103 -8.07 2.07 -3.47
C LEU A 103 -8.49 1.80 -4.90
N ALA A 104 -9.65 1.17 -5.07
CA ALA A 104 -10.28 0.98 -6.36
C ALA A 104 -11.80 1.05 -6.24
N ARG A 105 -12.45 1.39 -7.34
CA ARG A 105 -13.90 1.45 -7.45
C ARG A 105 -14.44 0.08 -7.81
N ARG A 106 -15.28 -0.47 -6.96
CA ARG A 106 -16.05 -1.67 -7.28
C ARG A 106 -16.91 -1.44 -8.52
N GLU A 107 -17.04 -2.44 -9.38
CA GLU A 107 -18.00 -2.41 -10.48
C GLU A 107 -19.41 -2.11 -9.95
N GLY A 108 -20.11 -1.14 -10.59
CA GLY A 108 -21.39 -0.63 -10.10
C GLY A 108 -21.32 0.31 -8.90
N GLY A 109 -20.11 0.63 -8.40
CA GLY A 109 -19.91 1.62 -7.33
C GLY A 109 -20.20 3.05 -7.80
N GLY A 110 -20.82 3.85 -6.92
CA GLY A 110 -21.15 5.24 -7.18
C GLY A 110 -19.94 6.15 -7.38
N PRO A 111 -20.11 7.38 -7.83
CA PRO A 111 -19.04 8.35 -8.02
C PRO A 111 -18.47 8.84 -6.67
N GLY A 112 -17.34 9.54 -6.76
CA GLY A 112 -16.69 10.16 -5.59
C GLY A 112 -16.04 9.16 -4.66
N THR A 113 -15.65 9.62 -3.48
CA THR A 113 -14.91 8.83 -2.49
C THR A 113 -15.72 7.68 -1.89
N LYS A 114 -17.05 7.84 -1.81
CA LYS A 114 -17.97 6.82 -1.29
C LYS A 114 -18.09 5.58 -2.19
N GLY A 115 -17.63 5.65 -3.44
CA GLY A 115 -17.57 4.49 -4.33
C GLY A 115 -16.30 3.67 -4.22
N LEU A 116 -15.31 4.11 -3.44
CA LEU A 116 -14.01 3.47 -3.31
C LEU A 116 -13.99 2.43 -2.19
N SER A 117 -13.33 1.32 -2.46
CA SER A 117 -13.06 0.24 -1.51
C SER A 117 -11.55 0.01 -1.40
N LEU A 118 -11.10 -0.61 -0.31
CA LEU A 118 -9.69 -0.89 -0.07
C LEU A 118 -9.39 -2.36 -0.33
N PHE A 119 -8.33 -2.62 -1.09
CA PHE A 119 -7.90 -3.96 -1.47
C PHE A 119 -6.46 -4.23 -1.05
N LEU A 120 -6.18 -5.44 -0.61
CA LEU A 120 -4.84 -5.99 -0.42
C LEU A 120 -4.43 -6.72 -1.69
N ILE A 121 -3.40 -6.23 -2.37
CA ILE A 121 -2.89 -6.81 -3.62
C ILE A 121 -1.43 -7.22 -3.38
N PRO A 122 -1.11 -8.51 -3.27
CA PRO A 122 0.28 -8.94 -3.11
C PRO A 122 1.06 -8.83 -4.44
N LYS A 123 2.35 -8.53 -4.38
CA LYS A 123 3.27 -8.55 -5.52
C LYS A 123 3.45 -9.97 -6.07
N PHE A 124 3.60 -10.95 -5.19
CA PHE A 124 3.56 -12.36 -5.49
C PHE A 124 2.39 -13.01 -4.78
N MET A 125 1.66 -13.85 -5.49
CA MET A 125 0.64 -14.71 -4.86
C MET A 125 1.33 -15.64 -3.86
N PHE A 126 0.60 -16.09 -2.87
CA PHE A 126 1.14 -16.97 -1.84
C PHE A 126 0.06 -17.89 -1.29
N ASP A 127 0.49 -19.00 -0.73
CA ASP A 127 -0.38 -19.92 -0.02
C ASP A 127 -0.84 -19.28 1.31
N LEU A 128 -2.15 -19.24 1.54
CA LEU A 128 -2.75 -18.57 2.69
C LEU A 128 -2.56 -19.32 4.02
N GLU A 129 -2.13 -20.58 3.99
CA GLU A 129 -1.85 -21.35 5.20
C GLU A 129 -0.36 -21.31 5.57
N THR A 130 0.52 -21.38 4.59
CA THR A 130 1.97 -21.47 4.80
C THR A 130 2.71 -20.16 4.56
N GLY A 131 2.13 -19.24 3.77
CA GLY A 131 2.79 -18.03 3.29
C GLY A 131 3.91 -18.33 2.27
N GLU A 132 3.93 -19.52 1.66
CA GLU A 132 4.87 -19.85 0.59
C GLU A 132 4.53 -19.07 -0.67
N LEU A 133 5.56 -18.45 -1.28
CA LEU A 133 5.38 -17.60 -2.45
C LEU A 133 5.14 -18.43 -3.71
N GLY A 134 4.17 -17.98 -4.50
CA GLY A 134 3.81 -18.53 -5.78
C GLY A 134 4.20 -17.63 -6.95
N LYS A 135 3.36 -17.60 -7.98
CA LYS A 135 3.57 -16.79 -9.18
C LYS A 135 3.48 -15.29 -8.90
N ARG A 136 4.13 -14.50 -9.75
CA ARG A 136 3.95 -13.06 -9.74
C ARG A 136 2.49 -12.71 -10.02
N ASN A 137 2.00 -11.69 -9.32
CA ASN A 137 0.67 -11.14 -9.53
C ASN A 137 0.74 -10.04 -10.62
N GLY A 138 -0.42 -9.65 -11.17
CA GLY A 138 -0.54 -8.62 -12.21
C GLY A 138 -0.25 -7.19 -11.74
N VAL A 139 0.83 -7.00 -10.99
CA VAL A 139 1.28 -5.71 -10.44
C VAL A 139 2.67 -5.40 -10.95
N TYR A 140 2.78 -4.35 -11.78
CA TYR A 140 4.04 -4.02 -12.44
C TYR A 140 4.37 -2.54 -12.33
N VAL A 141 5.61 -2.23 -11.98
CA VAL A 141 6.15 -0.87 -12.07
C VAL A 141 6.38 -0.54 -13.54
N THR A 142 5.84 0.57 -14.00
CA THR A 142 5.97 1.08 -15.37
C THR A 142 6.90 2.28 -15.45
N ASN A 143 7.06 3.00 -14.34
CA ASN A 143 7.97 4.14 -14.28
C ASN A 143 8.45 4.38 -12.83
N VAL A 144 9.62 4.98 -12.69
CA VAL A 144 10.17 5.47 -11.41
C VAL A 144 10.40 6.97 -11.56
N GLU A 145 9.82 7.75 -10.64
CA GLU A 145 9.88 9.20 -10.66
C GLU A 145 11.31 9.71 -10.40
N HIS A 146 11.75 10.66 -11.23
CA HIS A 146 12.97 11.41 -10.98
C HIS A 146 12.72 12.47 -9.90
N LYS A 147 13.51 12.44 -8.81
CA LYS A 147 13.28 13.29 -7.63
C LYS A 147 14.50 14.14 -7.29
N MET A 148 14.28 15.29 -6.66
CA MET A 148 15.34 16.17 -6.15
C MET A 148 16.08 15.60 -4.94
N GLY A 149 15.49 14.67 -4.21
CA GLY A 149 16.05 14.05 -3.02
C GLY A 149 15.34 12.76 -2.66
N LEU A 150 15.82 12.09 -1.60
CA LEU A 150 15.30 10.80 -1.15
C LEU A 150 15.32 9.74 -2.27
N ASN A 151 16.35 9.75 -3.10
CA ASN A 151 16.45 8.93 -4.32
C ASN A 151 16.52 7.43 -4.03
N VAL A 152 16.96 7.05 -2.84
CA VAL A 152 17.02 5.65 -2.39
C VAL A 152 15.61 5.06 -2.20
N SER A 153 14.61 5.89 -1.88
CA SER A 153 13.21 5.47 -1.84
C SER A 153 12.61 5.58 -3.23
N SER A 154 12.33 4.46 -3.88
CA SER A 154 11.67 4.43 -5.18
C SER A 154 10.26 5.04 -5.07
N THR A 155 9.93 5.96 -5.96
CA THR A 155 8.57 6.50 -6.12
C THR A 155 8.08 6.07 -7.49
N CYS A 156 7.10 5.17 -7.52
CA CYS A 156 6.76 4.40 -8.71
C CYS A 156 5.41 4.81 -9.29
N GLU A 157 5.30 4.64 -10.60
CA GLU A 157 4.03 4.41 -11.27
C GLU A 157 3.80 2.90 -11.35
N ILE A 158 2.62 2.45 -10.98
CA ILE A 158 2.26 1.02 -10.90
C ILE A 158 1.04 0.77 -11.77
N ASN A 159 1.18 -0.16 -12.70
CA ASN A 159 0.08 -0.68 -13.50
C ASN A 159 -0.48 -1.96 -12.86
N LEU A 160 -1.80 -2.04 -12.81
CA LEU A 160 -2.56 -3.14 -12.24
C LEU A 160 -3.40 -3.79 -13.33
N GLY A 161 -3.22 -5.08 -13.55
CA GLY A 161 -4.12 -5.90 -14.35
C GLY A 161 -4.02 -5.73 -15.88
N GLU A 162 -2.98 -5.10 -16.41
CA GLU A 162 -2.79 -4.92 -17.86
C GLU A 162 -2.21 -6.17 -18.53
N LYS A 163 -1.16 -6.76 -17.94
CA LYS A 163 -0.48 -7.94 -18.50
C LYS A 163 -1.14 -9.24 -18.03
N GLU A 164 -1.45 -9.29 -16.76
CA GLU A 164 -2.07 -10.42 -16.08
C GLU A 164 -3.04 -9.87 -15.03
N PRO A 165 -4.09 -10.62 -14.63
CA PRO A 165 -4.99 -10.18 -13.59
C PRO A 165 -4.25 -9.76 -12.30
N ALA A 166 -4.48 -8.56 -11.80
CA ALA A 166 -4.04 -8.16 -10.48
C ALA A 166 -5.06 -8.64 -9.46
N VAL A 167 -4.76 -9.78 -8.84
CA VAL A 167 -5.65 -10.43 -7.87
C VAL A 167 -5.49 -9.75 -6.51
N GLY A 168 -6.60 -9.38 -5.90
CA GLY A 168 -6.63 -8.74 -4.60
C GLY A 168 -7.74 -9.25 -3.70
N TYR A 169 -7.66 -8.89 -2.43
CA TYR A 169 -8.62 -9.24 -1.38
C TYR A 169 -9.24 -7.95 -0.83
N LEU A 170 -10.55 -7.86 -0.78
CA LEU A 170 -11.24 -6.73 -0.17
C LEU A 170 -10.90 -6.65 1.32
N LEU A 171 -10.37 -5.53 1.78
CA LEU A 171 -10.11 -5.28 3.20
C LEU A 171 -11.30 -4.54 3.82
N GLY A 172 -11.88 -5.13 4.87
CA GLY A 172 -13.08 -4.60 5.52
C GLY A 172 -14.29 -4.58 4.60
N ASP A 173 -15.10 -3.52 4.67
CA ASP A 173 -16.36 -3.40 3.94
C ASP A 173 -16.22 -2.62 2.62
N VAL A 174 -17.07 -2.94 1.65
CA VAL A 174 -17.19 -2.17 0.40
C VAL A 174 -17.62 -0.73 0.70
N HIS A 175 -17.13 0.21 -0.11
CA HIS A 175 -17.44 1.65 -0.01
C HIS A 175 -16.87 2.38 1.23
N GLU A 176 -16.12 1.68 2.08
CA GLU A 176 -15.44 2.25 3.25
C GLU A 176 -13.93 2.49 3.01
N GLY A 177 -13.46 2.33 1.78
CA GLY A 177 -12.04 2.34 1.44
C GLY A 177 -11.30 3.59 1.89
N ILE A 178 -11.91 4.76 1.80
CA ILE A 178 -11.29 6.02 2.26
C ILE A 178 -11.12 6.03 3.79
N ALA A 179 -12.16 5.69 4.53
CA ALA A 179 -12.10 5.65 6.00
C ALA A 179 -11.05 4.63 6.49
N GLN A 180 -11.00 3.47 5.85
CA GLN A 180 -10.02 2.42 6.13
C GLN A 180 -8.59 2.85 5.78
N MET A 181 -8.39 3.50 4.62
CA MET A 181 -7.09 4.03 4.21
C MET A 181 -6.60 5.14 5.15
N PHE A 182 -7.50 5.94 5.73
CA PHE A 182 -7.13 6.95 6.71
C PHE A 182 -6.48 6.35 7.97
N LYS A 183 -6.75 5.10 8.32
CA LYS A 183 -6.03 4.41 9.41
C LYS A 183 -4.53 4.25 9.09
N VAL A 184 -4.21 3.99 7.83
CA VAL A 184 -2.82 3.96 7.35
C VAL A 184 -2.23 5.38 7.33
N ILE A 185 -2.99 6.35 6.81
CA ILE A 185 -2.56 7.75 6.69
C ILE A 185 -2.30 8.39 8.06
N GLU A 186 -3.13 8.13 9.07
CA GLU A 186 -2.91 8.61 10.43
C GLU A 186 -1.53 8.22 10.95
N PHE A 187 -1.14 6.97 10.74
CA PHE A 187 0.17 6.47 11.14
C PHE A 187 1.30 7.16 10.36
N ALA A 188 1.15 7.28 9.04
CA ALA A 188 2.11 7.94 8.17
C ALA A 188 2.31 9.41 8.55
N ARG A 189 1.25 10.14 8.88
CA ARG A 189 1.32 11.53 9.32
C ARG A 189 2.11 11.70 10.62
N MET A 190 1.93 10.80 11.58
CA MET A 190 2.73 10.82 12.82
C MET A 190 4.22 10.63 12.53
N MET A 191 4.57 9.76 11.60
CA MET A 191 5.96 9.53 11.19
C MET A 191 6.55 10.77 10.51
N VAL A 192 5.82 11.42 9.63
CA VAL A 192 6.26 12.66 8.96
C VAL A 192 6.44 13.79 9.98
N GLY A 193 5.55 13.91 10.96
CA GLY A 193 5.70 14.86 12.07
C GLY A 193 6.98 14.61 12.89
N THR A 194 7.25 13.34 13.23
CA THR A 194 8.49 12.95 13.94
C THR A 194 9.73 13.27 13.12
N LYS A 195 9.70 13.04 11.80
CA LYS A 195 10.81 13.43 10.91
C LYS A 195 11.04 14.93 10.91
N ALA A 196 9.99 15.74 10.91
CA ALA A 196 10.12 17.19 10.97
C ALA A 196 10.78 17.67 12.28
N ILE A 197 10.42 17.06 13.41
CA ILE A 197 11.07 17.31 14.72
C ILE A 197 12.54 16.89 14.67
N ALA A 198 12.84 15.72 14.14
CA ALA A 198 14.21 15.24 14.01
C ALA A 198 15.08 16.18 13.15
N THR A 199 14.53 16.70 12.05
CA THR A 199 15.21 17.68 11.19
C THR A 199 15.46 19.00 11.93
N LEU A 200 14.48 19.46 12.71
CA LEU A 200 14.62 20.67 13.53
C LEU A 200 15.70 20.49 14.59
N SER A 201 15.69 19.37 15.31
CA SER A 201 16.70 19.06 16.35
C SER A 201 18.11 18.98 15.77
N ALA A 202 18.27 18.47 14.56
CA ALA A 202 19.57 18.38 13.89
C ALA A 202 20.06 19.74 13.35
N GLY A 203 19.14 20.68 13.10
CA GLY A 203 19.45 22.02 12.61
C GLY A 203 19.69 23.05 13.72
N TYR A 204 19.35 22.73 14.96
CA TYR A 204 19.57 23.60 16.12
C TYR A 204 20.98 23.39 16.69
#